data_29c650abd63f049c947fbabf1d71b686
#
_entry.id   29c650abd63f049c947fbabf1d71b686
#
_cell.length_a   1.000
_cell.length_b   1.000
_cell.length_c   1.000
_cell.angle_alpha   90.00
_cell.angle_beta   90.00
_cell.angle_gamma   90.00
#
_symmetry.space_group_name_H-M   'P 1'
#
loop_
_entity.id
_entity.type
_entity.pdbx_description
1 polymer ?
#
loop_
_entity_poly.entity_id
_entity_poly.type
_entity_poly.pdbx_seq_one_letter_code
_entity_poly.pdbx_strand_id
1 'polypeptide(L)'
;VNIQAHFFQSGLNLKKALISAVSDNDDVYETAVQNLCKTKKFKAISYNNLVDIDAAVQIMREFKDAEPTFAILKHTNTCGLASSDTLYNAWTAALACDNVSAFGGIFICNKSVDLQTAQEINKLFYEVLIAPDFDSDAFDLLAKKKKRILLKIKDFYVNKRSFRSLLNGVVEQDMDLKAETPTDLTQATTKAPTAAEVEDLLFASASVKHLKSNGIALVKNKQLIGMGCGQPSRVDAL
;
A
#
# COMPACT_ATOMS: atom_id res chain seq x y z
N VAL A 1 20.38 2.18 -13.40
CA VAL A 1 19.84 3.54 -13.57
C VAL A 1 19.68 4.16 -12.19
N ASN A 2 20.30 5.29 -11.95
CA ASN A 2 20.40 5.90 -10.65
C ASN A 2 19.19 6.82 -10.38
N ILE A 3 18.00 6.22 -10.21
CA ILE A 3 16.72 6.91 -10.08
C ILE A 3 16.75 7.92 -8.89
N GLN A 4 17.36 7.52 -7.77
CA GLN A 4 17.39 8.35 -6.57
C GLN A 4 18.37 9.53 -6.67
N ALA A 5 19.49 9.40 -7.37
CA ALA A 5 20.42 10.51 -7.57
C ALA A 5 19.79 11.66 -8.36
N HIS A 6 18.92 11.36 -9.33
CA HIS A 6 18.18 12.40 -10.06
C HIS A 6 17.14 13.14 -9.19
N PHE A 7 16.49 12.47 -8.25
CA PHE A 7 15.54 13.11 -7.35
C PHE A 7 16.20 14.13 -6.41
N PHE A 8 17.39 13.85 -5.92
CA PHE A 8 18.06 14.69 -4.93
C PHE A 8 18.97 15.78 -5.51
N GLN A 9 19.55 15.58 -6.70
CA GLN A 9 20.53 16.51 -7.26
C GLN A 9 19.96 17.65 -8.10
N SER A 10 18.74 17.58 -8.61
CA SER A 10 18.34 18.47 -9.69
C SER A 10 17.19 19.41 -9.39
N GLY A 11 16.51 19.35 -8.26
CA GLY A 11 15.29 20.13 -8.02
C GLY A 11 14.27 19.97 -9.16
N LEU A 12 14.40 18.90 -9.94
CA LEU A 12 13.61 18.63 -11.13
C LEU A 12 12.15 18.38 -10.76
N ASN A 13 11.28 18.92 -11.58
CA ASN A 13 9.87 18.58 -11.58
C ASN A 13 9.74 17.05 -11.55
N LEU A 14 8.98 16.53 -10.61
CA LEU A 14 8.75 15.11 -10.38
C LEU A 14 8.42 14.33 -11.66
N LYS A 15 7.71 14.99 -12.59
CA LYS A 15 7.42 14.49 -13.93
C LYS A 15 8.68 14.09 -14.70
N LYS A 16 9.72 14.94 -14.70
CA LYS A 16 10.99 14.65 -15.39
C LYS A 16 11.82 13.56 -14.70
N ALA A 17 11.79 13.49 -13.39
CA ALA A 17 12.51 12.47 -12.64
C ALA A 17 11.94 11.05 -12.86
N LEU A 18 10.62 10.91 -12.90
CA LEU A 18 9.96 9.66 -13.26
C LEU A 18 10.25 9.25 -14.71
N ILE A 19 10.31 10.21 -15.66
CA ILE A 19 10.64 9.97 -17.08
C ILE A 19 12.04 9.34 -17.21
N SER A 20 13.05 9.93 -16.59
CA SER A 20 14.42 9.42 -16.70
C SER A 20 14.65 8.08 -16.01
N ALA A 21 13.71 7.68 -15.14
CA ALA A 21 13.81 6.45 -14.36
C ALA A 21 13.25 5.21 -15.06
N VAL A 22 12.29 5.38 -15.97
CA VAL A 22 11.50 4.25 -16.49
C VAL A 22 11.86 3.90 -17.94
N SER A 23 12.40 4.83 -18.72
CA SER A 23 12.74 4.57 -20.15
C SER A 23 13.54 5.72 -20.74
N ASP A 24 14.44 5.41 -21.66
CA ASP A 24 15.03 6.36 -22.61
C ASP A 24 14.02 6.78 -23.70
N ASN A 25 12.74 6.39 -23.55
CA ASN A 25 11.69 6.65 -24.51
C ASN A 25 10.54 7.44 -23.85
N ASP A 26 10.46 8.73 -24.15
CA ASP A 26 9.49 9.68 -23.60
C ASP A 26 8.02 9.25 -23.80
N ASP A 27 7.71 8.52 -24.87
CA ASP A 27 6.35 8.10 -25.21
C ASP A 27 5.80 7.04 -24.24
N VAL A 28 6.65 6.14 -23.74
CA VAL A 28 6.25 5.08 -22.79
C VAL A 28 5.89 5.67 -21.42
N TYR A 29 6.59 6.72 -21.03
CA TYR A 29 6.36 7.40 -19.77
C TYR A 29 5.10 8.27 -19.79
N GLU A 30 4.92 9.12 -20.81
CA GLU A 30 3.69 9.91 -20.94
C GLU A 30 2.45 9.02 -20.95
N THR A 31 2.54 7.87 -21.63
CA THR A 31 1.50 6.85 -21.64
C THR A 31 1.31 6.21 -20.27
N ALA A 32 2.36 5.92 -19.52
CA ALA A 32 2.25 5.36 -18.16
C ALA A 32 1.64 6.34 -17.16
N VAL A 33 2.06 7.61 -17.19
CA VAL A 33 1.49 8.66 -16.31
C VAL A 33 0.07 9.03 -16.74
N GLN A 34 -0.23 9.17 -18.03
CA GLN A 34 -1.59 9.41 -18.53
C GLN A 34 -2.52 8.25 -18.24
N ASN A 35 -2.00 7.05 -18.21
CA ASN A 35 -2.76 5.84 -17.88
C ASN A 35 -2.97 5.63 -16.37
N LEU A 36 -2.02 6.08 -15.54
CA LEU A 36 -2.19 6.15 -14.08
C LEU A 36 -3.17 7.26 -13.67
N CYS A 37 -3.32 8.28 -14.51
CA CYS A 37 -4.00 9.52 -14.15
C CYS A 37 -4.97 9.97 -15.26
N LYS A 38 -6.11 9.31 -15.42
CA LYS A 38 -7.19 9.75 -16.36
C LYS A 38 -8.04 10.91 -15.83
N THR A 39 -7.51 11.85 -15.06
CA THR A 39 -8.29 13.01 -14.62
C THR A 39 -7.74 14.31 -15.22
N LYS A 40 -8.61 15.11 -15.82
CA LYS A 40 -8.28 16.33 -16.58
C LYS A 40 -7.72 17.52 -15.78
N LYS A 41 -7.50 17.39 -14.45
CA LYS A 41 -6.86 18.41 -13.60
C LYS A 41 -6.09 17.71 -12.48
N PHE A 42 -4.79 17.58 -12.64
CA PHE A 42 -3.90 17.01 -11.64
C PHE A 42 -3.58 18.01 -10.52
N LYS A 43 -3.83 17.58 -9.26
CA LYS A 43 -2.97 18.00 -8.15
C LYS A 43 -1.64 17.28 -8.36
N ALA A 44 -0.52 18.02 -8.42
CA ALA A 44 0.80 17.39 -8.50
C ALA A 44 0.96 16.42 -7.31
N ILE A 45 1.29 15.16 -7.61
CA ILE A 45 1.57 14.17 -6.57
C ILE A 45 2.90 14.58 -5.92
N SER A 46 2.91 14.75 -4.62
CA SER A 46 4.13 15.11 -3.89
C SER A 46 5.09 13.90 -3.79
N TYR A 47 6.35 14.16 -3.55
CA TYR A 47 7.34 13.11 -3.27
C TYR A 47 6.85 12.17 -2.15
N ASN A 48 6.35 12.72 -1.03
CA ASN A 48 5.85 11.93 0.09
C ASN A 48 4.66 11.05 -0.33
N ASN A 49 3.70 11.59 -1.10
CA ASN A 49 2.61 10.76 -1.62
C ASN A 49 3.11 9.61 -2.49
N LEU A 50 4.16 9.82 -3.31
CA LEU A 50 4.72 8.74 -4.14
C LEU A 50 5.38 7.65 -3.29
N VAL A 51 6.11 8.02 -2.24
CA VAL A 51 6.71 7.06 -1.31
C VAL A 51 5.63 6.27 -0.59
N ASP A 52 4.55 6.93 -0.16
CA ASP A 52 3.42 6.28 0.48
C ASP A 52 2.63 5.39 -0.49
N ILE A 53 2.44 5.82 -1.76
CA ILE A 53 1.82 5.02 -2.83
C ILE A 53 2.64 3.76 -3.10
N ASP A 54 3.96 3.87 -3.19
CA ASP A 54 4.85 2.74 -3.40
C ASP A 54 4.72 1.71 -2.26
N ALA A 55 4.74 2.15 -1.01
CA ALA A 55 4.52 1.30 0.15
C ALA A 55 3.12 0.64 0.12
N ALA A 56 2.08 1.39 -0.29
CA ALA A 56 0.72 0.86 -0.42
C ALA A 56 0.62 -0.22 -1.50
N VAL A 57 1.27 -0.03 -2.64
CA VAL A 57 1.31 -1.04 -3.71
C VAL A 57 2.07 -2.28 -3.27
N GLN A 58 3.18 -2.11 -2.57
CA GLN A 58 3.98 -3.23 -2.08
C GLN A 58 3.20 -4.12 -1.11
N ILE A 59 2.50 -3.55 -0.13
CA ILE A 59 1.70 -4.37 0.79
C ILE A 59 0.48 -4.98 0.09
N MET A 60 -0.23 -4.24 -0.77
CA MET A 60 -1.43 -4.77 -1.44
C MET A 60 -1.09 -5.88 -2.44
N ARG A 61 0.13 -5.93 -2.96
CA ARG A 61 0.62 -7.01 -3.79
C ARG A 61 0.55 -8.38 -3.08
N GLU A 62 0.78 -8.44 -1.77
CA GLU A 62 0.67 -9.68 -0.99
C GLU A 62 -0.78 -10.24 -1.03
N PHE A 63 -1.75 -9.36 -1.25
CA PHE A 63 -3.18 -9.67 -1.24
C PHE A 63 -3.86 -9.54 -2.61
N LYS A 64 -3.11 -9.39 -3.71
CA LYS A 64 -3.67 -9.11 -5.04
C LYS A 64 -4.70 -10.15 -5.50
N ASP A 65 -4.44 -11.41 -5.22
CA ASP A 65 -5.27 -12.56 -5.61
C ASP A 65 -6.19 -13.05 -4.47
N ALA A 66 -6.14 -12.39 -3.30
CA ALA A 66 -6.94 -12.73 -2.13
C ALA A 66 -8.41 -12.28 -2.28
N GLU A 67 -9.22 -12.63 -1.30
CA GLU A 67 -10.55 -12.05 -1.08
C GLU A 67 -10.47 -10.51 -1.01
N PRO A 68 -11.60 -9.79 -1.05
CA PRO A 68 -11.60 -8.34 -0.95
C PRO A 68 -10.78 -7.85 0.24
N THR A 69 -9.72 -7.09 -0.04
CA THR A 69 -8.76 -6.60 0.94
C THR A 69 -8.63 -5.10 0.81
N PHE A 70 -8.60 -4.42 1.96
CA PHE A 70 -8.41 -2.98 2.05
C PHE A 70 -7.25 -2.64 2.99
N ALA A 71 -6.36 -1.74 2.56
CA ALA A 71 -5.27 -1.23 3.37
C ALA A 71 -5.32 0.29 3.48
N ILE A 72 -4.98 0.80 4.65
CA ILE A 72 -4.86 2.21 5.00
C ILE A 72 -3.44 2.44 5.48
N LEU A 73 -2.72 3.34 4.82
CA LEU A 73 -1.34 3.67 5.16
C LEU A 73 -1.21 5.13 5.58
N LYS A 74 -0.31 5.37 6.51
CA LYS A 74 0.10 6.70 6.96
C LYS A 74 1.61 6.73 7.13
N HIS A 75 2.30 7.63 6.38
CA HIS A 75 3.76 7.77 6.46
C HIS A 75 4.49 6.43 6.21
N THR A 76 4.08 5.73 5.14
CA THR A 76 4.56 4.38 4.76
C THR A 76 4.20 3.24 5.70
N ASN A 77 3.55 3.50 6.84
CA ASN A 77 3.13 2.47 7.79
C ASN A 77 1.66 2.11 7.59
N THR A 78 1.35 0.83 7.72
CA THR A 78 -0.01 0.30 7.60
C THR A 78 -0.74 0.50 8.92
N CYS A 79 -1.61 1.50 9.01
CA CYS A 79 -2.44 1.72 10.20
C CYS A 79 -3.78 0.98 10.15
N GLY A 80 -4.14 0.42 8.99
CA GLY A 80 -5.32 -0.43 8.84
C GLY A 80 -5.14 -1.43 7.71
N LEU A 81 -5.50 -2.69 7.96
CA LEU A 81 -5.47 -3.75 6.96
C LEU A 81 -6.47 -4.83 7.33
N ALA A 82 -7.34 -5.18 6.40
CA ALA A 82 -8.28 -6.28 6.59
C ALA A 82 -8.70 -6.90 5.26
N SER A 83 -8.99 -8.20 5.30
CA SER A 83 -9.66 -8.95 4.24
C SER A 83 -11.03 -9.42 4.71
N SER A 84 -12.02 -9.43 3.82
CA SER A 84 -13.38 -9.86 4.14
C SER A 84 -14.11 -10.33 2.88
N ASP A 85 -15.35 -10.79 3.04
CA ASP A 85 -16.23 -11.24 1.97
C ASP A 85 -16.62 -10.14 0.96
N THR A 86 -16.69 -8.89 1.43
CA THR A 86 -17.00 -7.71 0.60
C THR A 86 -15.96 -6.61 0.80
N LEU A 87 -15.80 -5.73 -0.20
CA LEU A 87 -14.89 -4.60 -0.07
C LEU A 87 -15.36 -3.61 1.00
N TYR A 88 -16.67 -3.47 1.16
CA TYR A 88 -17.28 -2.67 2.23
C TYR A 88 -16.90 -3.17 3.63
N ASN A 89 -16.99 -4.49 3.86
CA ASN A 89 -16.62 -5.09 5.13
C ASN A 89 -15.10 -5.02 5.36
N ALA A 90 -14.29 -5.24 4.32
CA ALA A 90 -12.84 -5.06 4.39
C ALA A 90 -12.45 -3.61 4.74
N TRP A 91 -13.09 -2.60 4.12
CA TRP A 91 -12.91 -1.20 4.47
C TRP A 91 -13.28 -0.91 5.93
N THR A 92 -14.44 -1.38 6.37
CA THR A 92 -14.93 -1.14 7.73
C THR A 92 -13.98 -1.76 8.77
N ALA A 93 -13.53 -2.98 8.54
CA ALA A 93 -12.59 -3.67 9.41
C ALA A 93 -11.20 -3.00 9.39
N ALA A 94 -10.69 -2.60 8.21
CA ALA A 94 -9.42 -1.88 8.09
C ALA A 94 -9.45 -0.53 8.82
N LEU A 95 -10.54 0.23 8.69
CA LEU A 95 -10.71 1.50 9.39
C LEU A 95 -10.78 1.31 10.92
N ALA A 96 -11.37 0.23 11.39
CA ALA A 96 -11.48 -0.07 12.82
C ALA A 96 -10.13 -0.38 13.49
N CYS A 97 -9.07 -0.68 12.73
CA CYS A 97 -7.73 -0.89 13.29
C CYS A 97 -7.18 0.38 13.95
N ASP A 98 -7.26 1.52 13.25
CA ASP A 98 -6.86 2.84 13.75
C ASP A 98 -7.60 3.93 12.95
N ASN A 99 -8.78 4.30 13.43
CA ASN A 99 -9.62 5.30 12.79
C ASN A 99 -9.11 6.75 12.95
N VAL A 100 -8.17 6.96 13.87
CA VAL A 100 -7.58 8.29 14.11
C VAL A 100 -6.48 8.56 13.09
N SER A 101 -5.53 7.64 12.94
CA SER A 101 -4.40 7.78 12.01
C SER A 101 -4.84 7.71 10.55
N ALA A 102 -5.97 7.08 10.24
CA ALA A 102 -6.51 6.95 8.88
C ALA A 102 -6.76 8.30 8.18
N PHE A 103 -7.03 9.36 8.94
CA PHE A 103 -7.28 10.69 8.38
C PHE A 103 -6.08 11.21 7.56
N GLY A 104 -6.32 11.55 6.30
CA GLY A 104 -5.28 12.02 5.37
C GLY A 104 -4.29 10.93 4.94
N GLY A 105 -4.66 9.66 5.07
CA GLY A 105 -3.86 8.51 4.65
C GLY A 105 -3.90 8.25 3.15
N ILE A 106 -3.15 7.23 2.76
CA ILE A 106 -3.18 6.60 1.44
C ILE A 106 -3.97 5.30 1.58
N PHE A 107 -4.98 5.15 0.75
CA PHE A 107 -5.91 4.02 0.74
C PHE A 107 -5.66 3.16 -0.49
N ILE A 108 -5.71 1.85 -0.33
CA ILE A 108 -5.56 0.91 -1.44
C ILE A 108 -6.41 -0.34 -1.23
N CYS A 109 -6.97 -0.87 -2.31
CA CYS A 109 -7.69 -2.13 -2.30
C CYS A 109 -7.38 -2.98 -3.54
N ASN A 110 -7.72 -4.28 -3.47
CA ASN A 110 -7.48 -5.25 -4.54
C ASN A 110 -8.71 -5.54 -5.42
N LYS A 111 -9.85 -4.89 -5.17
CA LYS A 111 -11.08 -5.05 -5.97
C LYS A 111 -11.59 -3.69 -6.45
N SER A 112 -12.52 -3.69 -7.44
CA SER A 112 -13.23 -2.48 -7.85
C SER A 112 -13.96 -1.84 -6.69
N VAL A 113 -13.92 -0.52 -6.60
CA VAL A 113 -14.65 0.24 -5.58
C VAL A 113 -16.09 0.42 -6.05
N ASP A 114 -17.03 -0.22 -5.35
CA ASP A 114 -18.47 -0.06 -5.55
C ASP A 114 -19.01 1.22 -4.85
N LEU A 115 -20.27 1.57 -5.18
CA LEU A 115 -20.90 2.78 -4.63
C LEU A 115 -21.04 2.72 -3.11
N GLN A 116 -21.39 1.58 -2.54
CA GLN A 116 -21.57 1.42 -1.09
C GLN A 116 -20.26 1.70 -0.34
N THR A 117 -19.18 1.10 -0.79
CA THR A 117 -17.83 1.31 -0.25
C THR A 117 -17.39 2.77 -0.44
N ALA A 118 -17.64 3.35 -1.63
CA ALA A 118 -17.31 4.73 -1.93
C ALA A 118 -18.03 5.73 -1.01
N GLN A 119 -19.29 5.48 -0.65
CA GLN A 119 -20.06 6.32 0.25
C GLN A 119 -19.43 6.39 1.65
N GLU A 120 -18.93 5.26 2.17
CA GLU A 120 -18.26 5.22 3.47
C GLU A 120 -16.87 5.87 3.41
N ILE A 121 -16.06 5.51 2.41
CA ILE A 121 -14.74 6.13 2.18
C ILE A 121 -14.87 7.66 2.05
N ASN A 122 -15.95 8.13 1.41
CA ASN A 122 -16.17 9.56 1.17
C ASN A 122 -16.39 10.38 2.47
N LYS A 123 -16.74 9.75 3.59
CA LYS A 123 -16.91 10.41 4.89
C LYS A 123 -15.59 10.85 5.50
N LEU A 124 -14.50 10.12 5.21
CA LEU A 124 -13.16 10.41 5.72
C LEU A 124 -12.32 11.16 4.68
N PHE A 125 -11.49 12.11 5.11
CA PHE A 125 -10.49 12.71 4.23
C PHE A 125 -9.31 11.77 4.03
N TYR A 126 -8.89 11.61 2.78
CA TYR A 126 -7.69 10.88 2.37
C TYR A 126 -6.97 11.64 1.25
N GLU A 127 -5.67 11.43 1.11
CA GLU A 127 -4.88 12.06 0.04
C GLU A 127 -5.02 11.29 -1.28
N VAL A 128 -4.88 9.96 -1.23
CA VAL A 128 -4.91 9.09 -2.42
C VAL A 128 -5.75 7.84 -2.13
N LEU A 129 -6.56 7.42 -3.09
CA LEU A 129 -7.22 6.11 -3.13
C LEU A 129 -6.79 5.37 -4.39
N ILE A 130 -6.30 4.16 -4.21
CA ILE A 130 -5.78 3.29 -5.27
C ILE A 130 -6.66 2.05 -5.36
N ALA A 131 -7.15 1.73 -6.54
CA ALA A 131 -7.95 0.53 -6.79
C ALA A 131 -7.70 0.00 -8.20
N PRO A 132 -7.98 -1.29 -8.48
CA PRO A 132 -7.95 -1.81 -9.85
C PRO A 132 -8.96 -1.11 -10.76
N ASP A 133 -10.15 -0.82 -10.22
CA ASP A 133 -11.20 -0.07 -10.90
C ASP A 133 -12.12 0.65 -9.92
N PHE A 134 -13.01 1.48 -10.47
CA PHE A 134 -14.10 2.16 -9.76
C PHE A 134 -15.37 2.00 -10.59
N ASP A 135 -16.46 1.60 -9.97
CA ASP A 135 -17.76 1.63 -10.63
C ASP A 135 -18.10 3.09 -10.98
N SER A 136 -18.88 3.32 -12.03
CA SER A 136 -19.09 4.66 -12.59
C SER A 136 -19.68 5.64 -11.58
N ASP A 137 -20.65 5.22 -10.80
CA ASP A 137 -21.33 6.01 -9.77
C ASP A 137 -20.44 6.23 -8.54
N ALA A 138 -19.61 5.26 -8.16
CA ALA A 138 -18.58 5.39 -7.15
C ALA A 138 -17.52 6.44 -7.56
N PHE A 139 -17.04 6.34 -8.81
CA PHE A 139 -16.09 7.31 -9.35
C PHE A 139 -16.67 8.73 -9.34
N ASP A 140 -17.91 8.90 -9.83
CA ASP A 140 -18.58 10.20 -9.89
C ASP A 140 -18.77 10.82 -8.50
N LEU A 141 -19.05 10.00 -7.49
CA LEU A 141 -19.15 10.44 -6.09
C LEU A 141 -17.80 10.94 -5.57
N LEU A 142 -16.74 10.14 -5.72
CA LEU A 142 -15.43 10.41 -5.14
C LEU A 142 -14.70 11.56 -5.87
N ALA A 143 -14.86 11.68 -7.19
CA ALA A 143 -14.24 12.70 -8.01
C ALA A 143 -14.75 14.14 -7.75
N LYS A 144 -15.89 14.30 -7.06
CA LYS A 144 -16.41 15.62 -6.66
C LYS A 144 -15.47 16.38 -5.73
N LYS A 145 -14.63 15.66 -4.96
CA LYS A 145 -13.70 16.28 -4.00
C LYS A 145 -12.31 16.46 -4.63
N LYS A 146 -12.07 17.62 -5.24
CA LYS A 146 -10.87 17.98 -6.01
C LYS A 146 -9.52 17.88 -5.27
N LYS A 147 -9.52 17.79 -3.95
CA LYS A 147 -8.28 17.66 -3.14
C LYS A 147 -7.78 16.22 -3.03
N ARG A 148 -8.58 15.24 -3.44
CA ARG A 148 -8.27 13.81 -3.40
C ARG A 148 -7.73 13.35 -4.74
N ILE A 149 -6.89 12.34 -4.72
CA ILE A 149 -6.31 11.70 -5.88
C ILE A 149 -6.88 10.29 -5.98
N LEU A 150 -7.48 9.96 -7.12
CA LEU A 150 -7.96 8.61 -7.43
C LEU A 150 -7.01 8.00 -8.45
N LEU A 151 -6.45 6.84 -8.14
CA LEU A 151 -5.52 6.12 -9.01
C LEU A 151 -6.08 4.75 -9.37
N LYS A 152 -6.07 4.44 -10.67
CA LYS A 152 -6.29 3.08 -11.18
C LYS A 152 -4.95 2.38 -11.26
N ILE A 153 -4.80 1.26 -10.52
CA ILE A 153 -3.65 0.40 -10.66
C ILE A 153 -3.92 -0.63 -11.76
N LYS A 154 -3.01 -0.72 -12.73
CA LYS A 154 -3.13 -1.67 -13.83
C LYS A 154 -2.56 -3.04 -13.50
N ASP A 155 -1.46 -3.04 -12.75
CA ASP A 155 -0.76 -4.23 -12.33
C ASP A 155 -0.04 -3.96 -11.00
N PHE A 156 0.03 -4.97 -10.15
CA PHE A 156 0.80 -4.95 -8.90
C PHE A 156 2.26 -5.35 -9.14
N TYR A 157 2.84 -4.84 -10.26
CA TYR A 157 4.24 -5.07 -10.57
C TYR A 157 5.15 -4.37 -9.56
N VAL A 158 6.13 -5.10 -9.07
CA VAL A 158 7.19 -4.57 -8.21
C VAL A 158 8.54 -4.98 -8.79
N ASN A 159 9.49 -4.07 -8.80
CA ASN A 159 10.85 -4.38 -9.17
C ASN A 159 11.41 -5.51 -8.30
N LYS A 160 12.22 -6.39 -8.91
CA LYS A 160 12.90 -7.47 -8.18
C LYS A 160 14.05 -6.94 -7.30
N ARG A 161 14.41 -5.67 -7.46
CA ARG A 161 15.51 -5.01 -6.76
C ARG A 161 15.07 -3.74 -6.08
N SER A 162 15.58 -3.50 -4.88
CA SER A 162 15.41 -2.28 -4.09
C SER A 162 16.71 -1.48 -4.08
N PHE A 163 16.60 -0.17 -4.22
CA PHE A 163 17.72 0.75 -4.21
C PHE A 163 17.54 1.77 -3.07
N ARG A 164 18.62 2.05 -2.37
CA ARG A 164 18.65 3.09 -1.35
C ARG A 164 19.91 3.94 -1.49
N SER A 165 19.73 5.27 -1.56
CA SER A 165 20.87 6.17 -1.51
C SER A 165 21.41 6.25 -0.08
N LEU A 166 22.72 6.11 0.04
CA LEU A 166 23.48 6.24 1.29
C LEU A 166 24.73 7.04 1.01
N LEU A 167 25.04 8.01 1.91
CA LEU A 167 26.23 8.82 1.77
C LEU A 167 26.33 9.43 0.35
N ASN A 168 27.39 9.10 -0.38
CA ASN A 168 27.65 9.52 -1.76
C ASN A 168 27.38 8.41 -2.81
N GLY A 169 26.68 7.35 -2.44
CA GLY A 169 26.44 6.19 -3.30
C GLY A 169 25.00 5.65 -3.20
N VAL A 170 24.79 4.52 -3.85
CA VAL A 170 23.53 3.76 -3.82
C VAL A 170 23.85 2.32 -3.44
N VAL A 171 23.07 1.77 -2.52
CA VAL A 171 23.07 0.33 -2.25
C VAL A 171 21.87 -0.32 -2.92
N GLU A 172 22.07 -1.55 -3.37
CA GLU A 172 21.09 -2.38 -4.06
C GLU A 172 20.95 -3.69 -3.32
N GLN A 173 19.72 -4.19 -3.22
CA GLN A 173 19.42 -5.53 -2.72
C GLN A 173 18.24 -6.15 -3.45
N ASP A 174 18.11 -7.47 -3.36
CA ASP A 174 16.91 -8.14 -3.83
C ASP A 174 15.71 -7.76 -2.98
N MET A 175 14.54 -7.62 -3.63
CA MET A 175 13.28 -7.44 -2.90
C MET A 175 12.86 -8.76 -2.28
N ASP A 176 12.33 -8.70 -1.07
CA ASP A 176 11.65 -9.84 -0.45
C ASP A 176 10.30 -10.08 -1.14
N LEU A 177 10.29 -11.06 -2.04
CA LEU A 177 9.12 -11.44 -2.81
C LEU A 177 8.52 -12.78 -2.35
N LYS A 178 9.09 -13.39 -1.29
CA LYS A 178 8.58 -14.64 -0.77
C LYS A 178 7.23 -14.39 -0.07
N ALA A 179 6.22 -15.17 -0.43
CA ALA A 179 4.99 -15.31 0.32
C ALA A 179 5.05 -16.64 1.09
N GLU A 180 4.89 -16.59 2.41
CA GLU A 180 4.83 -17.79 3.23
C GLU A 180 3.53 -18.55 2.95
N THR A 181 3.66 -19.88 3.02
CA THR A 181 2.56 -20.86 2.91
C THR A 181 2.41 -21.65 4.19
N PRO A 182 1.31 -22.37 4.40
CA PRO A 182 1.17 -23.22 5.59
C PRO A 182 2.32 -24.23 5.78
N THR A 183 2.97 -24.65 4.69
CA THR A 183 4.10 -25.60 4.72
C THR A 183 5.41 -24.97 5.18
N ASP A 184 5.51 -23.65 5.19
CA ASP A 184 6.67 -22.91 5.71
C ASP A 184 6.61 -22.76 7.24
N LEU A 185 5.43 -23.00 7.84
CA LEU A 185 5.22 -22.86 9.29
C LEU A 185 5.63 -24.14 10.04
N THR A 186 6.38 -23.96 11.12
CA THR A 186 6.75 -25.05 12.03
C THR A 186 6.23 -24.76 13.42
N GLN A 187 5.47 -25.71 13.97
CA GLN A 187 4.98 -25.59 15.35
C GLN A 187 6.15 -25.62 16.34
N ALA A 188 6.38 -24.53 17.05
CA ALA A 188 7.40 -24.40 18.09
C ALA A 188 6.83 -24.45 19.51
N THR A 189 5.51 -24.32 19.67
CA THR A 189 4.83 -24.30 20.95
C THR A 189 4.10 -25.61 21.23
N THR A 190 3.80 -25.89 22.50
CA THR A 190 3.05 -27.10 22.92
C THR A 190 1.63 -27.13 22.33
N LYS A 191 0.98 -25.96 22.22
CA LYS A 191 -0.35 -25.83 21.61
C LYS A 191 -0.21 -25.69 20.13
N ALA A 192 -0.83 -26.54 19.33
CA ALA A 192 -0.95 -26.41 17.91
C ALA A 192 -1.94 -25.27 17.53
N PRO A 193 -1.65 -24.48 16.50
CA PRO A 193 -2.61 -23.52 15.99
C PRO A 193 -3.79 -24.22 15.31
N THR A 194 -4.98 -23.64 15.40
CA THR A 194 -6.13 -24.02 14.59
C THR A 194 -5.94 -23.57 13.14
N ALA A 195 -6.77 -24.08 12.21
CA ALA A 195 -6.73 -23.64 10.80
C ALA A 195 -6.94 -22.13 10.66
N ALA A 196 -7.87 -21.54 11.42
CA ALA A 196 -8.10 -20.09 11.41
C ALA A 196 -6.90 -19.30 11.96
N GLU A 197 -6.25 -19.80 13.02
CA GLU A 197 -5.03 -19.18 13.55
C GLU A 197 -3.86 -19.28 12.55
N VAL A 198 -3.77 -20.34 11.73
CA VAL A 198 -2.79 -20.45 10.65
C VAL A 198 -3.04 -19.38 9.57
N GLU A 199 -4.29 -19.15 9.17
CA GLU A 199 -4.65 -18.07 8.24
C GLU A 199 -4.27 -16.68 8.79
N ASP A 200 -4.55 -16.44 10.07
CA ASP A 200 -4.18 -15.19 10.74
C ASP A 200 -2.65 -15.02 10.86
N LEU A 201 -1.91 -16.10 11.10
CA LEU A 201 -0.44 -16.07 11.13
C LEU A 201 0.16 -15.72 9.76
N LEU A 202 -0.37 -16.29 8.68
CA LEU A 202 0.07 -15.96 7.32
C LEU A 202 -0.28 -14.51 6.95
N PHE A 203 -1.47 -14.06 7.33
CA PHE A 203 -1.87 -12.66 7.16
C PHE A 203 -0.97 -11.71 7.96
N ALA A 204 -0.61 -12.07 9.21
CA ALA A 204 0.31 -11.32 10.04
C ALA A 204 1.72 -11.29 9.45
N SER A 205 2.22 -12.42 8.91
CA SER A 205 3.51 -12.49 8.23
C SER A 205 3.58 -11.56 7.03
N ALA A 206 2.56 -11.60 6.16
CA ALA A 206 2.45 -10.68 5.03
C ALA A 206 2.38 -9.20 5.48
N SER A 207 1.72 -8.92 6.62
CA SER A 207 1.59 -7.56 7.15
C SER A 207 2.91 -7.05 7.73
N VAL A 208 3.57 -7.82 8.61
CA VAL A 208 4.78 -7.39 9.33
C VAL A 208 5.98 -7.21 8.41
N LYS A 209 6.04 -7.93 7.30
CA LYS A 209 7.05 -7.80 6.25
C LYS A 209 7.21 -6.35 5.75
N HIS A 210 6.13 -5.56 5.74
CA HIS A 210 6.10 -4.19 5.29
C HIS A 210 6.25 -3.16 6.43
N LEU A 211 6.48 -3.60 7.67
CA LEU A 211 6.74 -2.72 8.80
C LEU A 211 8.25 -2.53 9.01
N LYS A 212 8.64 -1.34 9.44
CA LYS A 212 10.03 -1.11 9.85
C LYS A 212 10.39 -1.90 11.11
N SER A 213 11.57 -2.48 11.11
CA SER A 213 12.14 -3.18 12.28
C SER A 213 12.41 -2.21 13.45
N ASN A 214 12.20 -2.59 14.71
CA ASN A 214 11.50 -3.80 15.08
C ASN A 214 10.01 -3.60 14.82
N GLY A 215 9.37 -4.58 14.16
CA GLY A 215 7.95 -4.55 13.84
C GLY A 215 7.22 -5.73 14.48
N ILE A 216 5.98 -5.49 14.91
CA ILE A 216 5.04 -6.50 15.37
C ILE A 216 3.70 -6.23 14.72
N ALA A 217 3.03 -7.28 14.25
CA ALA A 217 1.67 -7.24 13.75
C ALA A 217 0.80 -8.21 14.56
N LEU A 218 -0.29 -7.71 15.11
CA LEU A 218 -1.31 -8.52 15.79
C LEU A 218 -2.52 -8.63 14.88
N VAL A 219 -2.93 -9.85 14.57
CA VAL A 219 -4.00 -10.14 13.62
C VAL A 219 -5.03 -11.07 14.23
N LYS A 220 -6.29 -10.83 13.90
CA LYS A 220 -7.41 -11.72 14.24
C LYS A 220 -8.47 -11.63 13.14
N ASN A 221 -8.93 -12.78 12.64
CA ASN A 221 -9.92 -12.89 11.58
C ASN A 221 -9.52 -12.09 10.32
N LYS A 222 -8.26 -12.19 9.90
CA LYS A 222 -7.67 -11.45 8.77
C LYS A 222 -7.84 -9.92 8.90
N GLN A 223 -7.81 -9.41 10.11
CA GLN A 223 -7.82 -7.99 10.45
C GLN A 223 -6.61 -7.66 11.32
N LEU A 224 -5.86 -6.65 10.93
CA LEU A 224 -4.81 -6.07 11.77
C LEU A 224 -5.46 -5.37 12.96
N ILE A 225 -5.27 -5.89 14.17
CA ILE A 225 -5.85 -5.34 15.40
C ILE A 225 -4.85 -4.53 16.22
N GLY A 226 -3.58 -4.57 15.85
CA GLY A 226 -2.53 -3.76 16.45
C GLY A 226 -1.22 -3.92 15.68
N MET A 227 -0.41 -2.88 15.70
CA MET A 227 0.92 -2.94 15.12
C MET A 227 1.88 -2.01 15.87
N GLY A 228 3.13 -2.46 16.00
CA GLY A 228 4.25 -1.61 16.36
C GLY A 228 5.30 -1.64 15.27
N CYS A 229 5.93 -0.52 14.96
CA CYS A 229 6.95 -0.46 13.93
C CYS A 229 8.02 0.59 14.22
N GLY A 230 9.24 0.32 13.77
CA GLY A 230 10.37 1.25 13.87
C GLY A 230 10.87 1.47 15.29
N GLN A 231 10.59 0.55 16.19
CA GLN A 231 10.96 0.66 17.60
C GLN A 231 12.38 0.10 17.86
N PRO A 232 13.12 0.68 18.82
CA PRO A 232 14.46 0.20 19.18
C PRO A 232 14.46 -1.24 19.72
N SER A 233 13.41 -1.66 20.42
CA SER A 233 13.26 -3.02 20.94
C SER A 233 11.95 -3.67 20.52
N ARG A 234 11.90 -5.01 20.60
CA ARG A 234 10.66 -5.77 20.34
C ARG A 234 9.60 -5.57 21.43
N VAL A 235 10.06 -5.30 22.65
CA VAL A 235 9.15 -5.03 23.78
C VAL A 235 8.43 -3.71 23.59
N ASP A 236 9.15 -2.68 23.07
CA ASP A 236 8.54 -1.36 22.81
C ASP A 236 7.61 -1.40 21.57
N ALA A 237 7.78 -2.39 20.69
CA ALA A 237 6.92 -2.57 19.52
C ALA A 237 5.60 -3.28 19.85
N LEU A 238 5.53 -4.03 20.97
CA LEU A 238 4.33 -4.76 21.43
C LEU A 238 3.41 -3.82 22.22
#